data_f89c98733806b9c93ccefa56e58bef03
#
_entry.id   f89c98733806b9c93ccefa56e58bef03
#
_cell.length_a   1.000
_cell.length_b   1.000
_cell.length_c   1.000
_cell.angle_alpha   90.00
_cell.angle_beta   90.00
_cell.angle_gamma   90.00
#
_symmetry.space_group_name_H-M   'P 1'
#
loop_
_entity.id
_entity.type
_entity.pdbx_description
1 polymer ?
#
loop_
_entity_poly.entity_id
_entity_poly.type
_entity_poly.pdbx_seq_one_letter_code
_entity_poly.pdbx_strand_id
1 'polypeptide(L)'
;MTIYKLRILPLSLLVIGLTTLTSGCKKKDMSLKLNEPRNIRGVVSYKRSFPDLNDAHLEVAKKIGISPLADREEAEAMKEKLTHITDNEFYAVDSLTHSIPYLVPRASALLDTIGSNFLDSLAAKGLNPNQVIITSVLRTENDVKRLRRRNGNASA
;
A
#
# COMPACT_ATOMS: atom_id res chain seq x y z
N MET A 1 -72.37 24.06 47.07
CA MET A 1 -71.06 23.61 47.56
C MET A 1 -70.60 22.46 46.63
N THR A 2 -69.88 22.82 45.56
CA THR A 2 -69.58 21.93 44.45
C THR A 2 -68.10 21.58 44.48
N ILE A 3 -67.84 20.32 44.76
CA ILE A 3 -66.50 19.77 44.94
C ILE A 3 -65.96 19.39 43.54
N TYR A 4 -64.95 20.11 43.04
CA TYR A 4 -64.24 19.79 41.83
C TYR A 4 -63.24 18.67 42.14
N LYS A 5 -63.46 17.47 41.56
CA LYS A 5 -62.51 16.39 41.56
C LYS A 5 -61.41 16.68 40.51
N LEU A 6 -60.23 17.00 41.01
CA LEU A 6 -59.03 17.15 40.19
C LEU A 6 -58.58 15.77 39.74
N ARG A 7 -58.70 15.51 38.41
CA ARG A 7 -58.18 14.30 37.81
C ARG A 7 -56.68 14.52 37.51
N ILE A 8 -55.86 13.85 38.24
CA ILE A 8 -54.42 13.79 37.96
C ILE A 8 -54.23 12.81 36.77
N LEU A 9 -53.83 13.32 35.62
CA LEU A 9 -53.36 12.53 34.51
C LEU A 9 -51.95 11.99 34.81
N PRO A 10 -51.68 10.71 34.61
CA PRO A 10 -50.30 10.20 34.71
C PRO A 10 -49.48 10.73 33.54
N LEU A 11 -48.42 11.42 33.87
CA LEU A 11 -47.40 11.91 32.99
C LEU A 11 -46.62 10.67 32.46
N SER A 12 -47.01 10.12 31.31
CA SER A 12 -46.28 9.07 30.65
C SER A 12 -44.96 9.65 30.16
N LEU A 13 -43.88 9.28 30.83
CA LEU A 13 -42.50 9.58 30.43
C LEU A 13 -42.24 8.95 29.04
N LEU A 14 -42.29 9.77 28.04
CA LEU A 14 -41.85 9.41 26.68
C LEU A 14 -40.31 9.40 26.70
N VAL A 15 -39.73 8.28 27.04
CA VAL A 15 -38.28 8.06 26.90
C VAL A 15 -38.00 7.90 25.39
N ILE A 16 -37.70 9.01 24.73
CA ILE A 16 -37.16 8.99 23.37
C ILE A 16 -35.74 8.43 23.47
N GLY A 17 -35.59 7.14 23.22
CA GLY A 17 -34.30 6.49 23.07
C GLY A 17 -33.60 7.08 21.85
N LEU A 18 -32.67 8.00 22.09
CA LEU A 18 -31.74 8.51 21.09
C LEU A 18 -30.76 7.38 20.76
N THR A 19 -31.15 6.49 19.86
CA THR A 19 -30.24 5.52 19.28
C THR A 19 -29.22 6.28 18.42
N THR A 20 -28.08 6.60 19.02
CA THR A 20 -26.90 7.03 18.29
C THR A 20 -26.51 5.90 17.35
N LEU A 21 -26.88 6.05 16.09
CA LEU A 21 -26.29 5.28 14.99
C LEU A 21 -24.82 5.65 14.93
N THR A 22 -24.00 4.97 15.73
CA THR A 22 -22.57 4.90 15.48
C THR A 22 -22.41 4.12 14.17
N SER A 23 -22.41 4.86 13.06
CA SER A 23 -21.83 4.35 11.79
C SER A 23 -20.37 4.07 12.08
N GLY A 24 -20.09 2.94 12.71
CA GLY A 24 -18.76 2.36 12.71
C GLY A 24 -18.40 2.15 11.26
N CYS A 25 -17.58 3.03 10.70
CA CYS A 25 -16.81 2.69 9.52
C CYS A 25 -16.08 1.40 9.86
N LYS A 26 -16.68 0.27 9.50
CA LYS A 26 -15.94 -0.98 9.41
C LYS A 26 -14.83 -0.69 8.42
N LYS A 27 -13.63 -0.40 8.92
CA LYS A 27 -12.41 -0.58 8.13
C LYS A 27 -12.56 -1.95 7.52
N LYS A 28 -12.78 -1.99 6.21
CA LYS A 28 -12.81 -3.23 5.45
C LYS A 28 -11.46 -3.84 5.76
N ASP A 29 -11.46 -4.90 6.54
CA ASP A 29 -10.23 -5.63 6.84
C ASP A 29 -9.79 -6.21 5.50
N MET A 30 -8.91 -5.46 4.82
CA MET A 30 -8.26 -5.88 3.59
C MET A 30 -7.11 -6.81 3.94
N SER A 31 -7.28 -7.63 4.99
CA SER A 31 -6.37 -8.73 5.23
C SER A 31 -6.45 -9.63 4.00
N LEU A 32 -5.42 -9.52 3.20
CA LEU A 32 -5.18 -10.39 2.06
C LEU A 32 -5.25 -11.83 2.55
N LYS A 33 -6.31 -12.54 2.20
CA LYS A 33 -6.31 -13.99 2.26
C LYS A 33 -5.35 -14.47 1.18
N LEU A 34 -4.05 -14.43 1.50
CA LEU A 34 -3.02 -15.01 0.67
C LEU A 34 -3.37 -16.49 0.52
N ASN A 35 -3.68 -16.91 -0.71
CA ASN A 35 -3.76 -18.33 -1.01
C ASN A 35 -2.38 -18.94 -0.74
N GLU A 36 -2.35 -20.19 -0.29
CA GLU A 36 -1.11 -20.95 -0.12
C GLU A 36 -0.19 -20.74 -1.34
N PRO A 37 1.11 -20.42 -1.12
CA PRO A 37 2.06 -20.19 -2.21
C PRO A 37 2.10 -21.42 -3.11
N ARG A 38 1.83 -21.24 -4.40
CA ARG A 38 2.02 -22.31 -5.36
C ARG A 38 3.50 -22.61 -5.53
N ASN A 39 3.88 -23.88 -5.46
CA ASN A 39 5.22 -24.32 -5.85
C ASN A 39 5.44 -23.97 -7.33
N ILE A 40 6.23 -22.92 -7.60
CA ILE A 40 6.60 -22.54 -8.95
C ILE A 40 7.73 -23.47 -9.37
N ARG A 41 7.39 -24.47 -10.17
CA ARG A 41 8.39 -25.33 -10.80
C ARG A 41 8.95 -24.61 -12.03
N GLY A 42 10.26 -24.52 -12.17
CA GLY A 42 10.91 -24.15 -13.43
C GLY A 42 11.77 -22.90 -13.45
N VAL A 43 12.03 -22.23 -12.33
CA VAL A 43 13.09 -21.21 -12.30
C VAL A 43 14.45 -21.91 -12.19
N VAL A 44 15.14 -22.04 -13.33
CA VAL A 44 16.39 -22.79 -13.44
C VAL A 44 17.52 -22.13 -12.64
N SER A 45 17.59 -20.80 -12.64
CA SER A 45 18.54 -20.01 -11.84
C SER A 45 18.18 -18.53 -11.99
N TYR A 46 18.14 -17.81 -10.87
CA TYR A 46 17.94 -16.36 -10.87
C TYR A 46 18.98 -15.63 -11.75
N LYS A 47 20.25 -15.96 -11.56
CA LYS A 47 21.37 -15.36 -12.32
C LYS A 47 21.28 -15.59 -13.84
N ARG A 48 20.74 -16.73 -14.27
CA ARG A 48 20.55 -17.03 -15.69
C ARG A 48 19.33 -16.35 -16.28
N SER A 49 18.27 -16.22 -15.49
CA SER A 49 17.00 -15.60 -15.92
C SER A 49 17.04 -14.07 -15.89
N PHE A 50 17.84 -13.51 -15.02
CA PHE A 50 17.96 -12.07 -14.81
C PHE A 50 19.45 -11.68 -14.80
N PRO A 51 20.06 -11.49 -15.99
CA PRO A 51 21.43 -11.01 -16.07
C PRO A 51 21.53 -9.65 -15.39
N ASP A 52 22.59 -9.48 -14.60
CA ASP A 52 22.82 -8.23 -13.88
C ASP A 52 23.19 -7.11 -14.86
N LEU A 53 22.27 -6.19 -15.06
CA LEU A 53 22.43 -4.98 -15.88
C LEU A 53 22.34 -3.71 -15.02
N ASN A 54 22.70 -3.80 -13.74
CA ASN A 54 22.55 -2.70 -12.77
C ASN A 54 23.20 -1.40 -13.27
N ASP A 55 24.38 -1.45 -13.86
CA ASP A 55 25.06 -0.24 -14.36
C ASP A 55 24.28 0.40 -15.52
N ALA A 56 23.77 -0.41 -16.45
CA ALA A 56 22.95 0.08 -17.54
C ALA A 56 21.61 0.64 -17.03
N HIS A 57 21.00 -0.01 -16.06
CA HIS A 57 19.77 0.48 -15.42
C HIS A 57 20.01 1.81 -14.68
N LEU A 58 21.14 1.94 -13.99
CA LEU A 58 21.49 3.17 -13.28
C LEU A 58 21.66 4.35 -14.26
N GLU A 59 22.34 4.15 -15.37
CA GLU A 59 22.52 5.18 -16.39
C GLU A 59 21.18 5.62 -17.01
N VAL A 60 20.28 4.70 -17.26
CA VAL A 60 18.93 5.00 -17.76
C VAL A 60 18.12 5.74 -16.67
N ALA A 61 18.19 5.28 -15.42
CA ALA A 61 17.48 5.90 -14.32
C ALA A 61 17.90 7.36 -14.09
N LYS A 62 19.18 7.67 -14.22
CA LYS A 62 19.69 9.06 -14.17
C LYS A 62 19.14 9.94 -15.28
N LYS A 63 18.87 9.39 -16.47
CA LYS A 63 18.37 10.14 -17.63
C LYS A 63 16.87 10.40 -17.58
N ILE A 64 16.09 9.44 -17.13
CA ILE A 64 14.60 9.49 -17.20
C ILE A 64 13.91 9.56 -15.83
N GLY A 65 14.66 9.37 -14.77
CA GLY A 65 14.15 9.38 -13.39
C GLY A 65 14.72 10.55 -12.59
N ILE A 66 15.22 10.22 -11.42
CA ILE A 66 15.92 11.16 -10.54
C ILE A 66 17.37 10.72 -10.31
N SER A 67 18.23 11.67 -9.96
CA SER A 67 19.57 11.33 -9.49
C SER A 67 19.51 10.51 -8.20
N PRO A 68 20.52 9.66 -7.93
CA PRO A 68 20.60 8.95 -6.65
C PRO A 68 20.53 9.93 -5.49
N LEU A 69 19.74 9.60 -4.48
CA LEU A 69 19.54 10.40 -3.27
C LEU A 69 20.48 9.90 -2.18
N ALA A 70 21.19 10.78 -1.51
CA ALA A 70 22.11 10.40 -0.45
C ALA A 70 21.37 9.85 0.78
N ASP A 71 20.31 10.51 1.20
CA ASP A 71 19.54 10.18 2.39
C ASP A 71 18.04 10.48 2.24
N ARG A 72 17.30 10.30 3.33
CA ARG A 72 15.85 10.50 3.36
C ARG A 72 15.45 11.98 3.41
N GLU A 73 16.31 12.84 3.91
CA GLU A 73 16.08 14.28 3.98
C GLU A 73 16.11 14.88 2.57
N GLU A 74 17.07 14.44 1.74
CA GLU A 74 17.12 14.81 0.33
C GLU A 74 15.87 14.32 -0.42
N ALA A 75 15.37 13.13 -0.10
CA ALA A 75 14.14 12.62 -0.69
C ALA A 75 12.91 13.47 -0.30
N GLU A 76 12.82 13.91 0.95
CA GLU A 76 11.76 14.82 1.40
C GLU A 76 11.84 16.19 0.70
N ALA A 77 13.04 16.71 0.46
CA ALA A 77 13.23 17.94 -0.31
C ALA A 77 12.77 17.81 -1.77
N MET A 78 12.74 16.60 -2.30
CA MET A 78 12.30 16.30 -3.66
C MET A 78 10.85 15.81 -3.77
N LYS A 79 10.09 15.78 -2.68
CA LYS A 79 8.71 15.22 -2.64
C LYS A 79 7.75 15.80 -3.68
N GLU A 80 7.94 17.05 -4.12
CA GLU A 80 7.12 17.66 -5.17
C GLU A 80 7.32 17.02 -6.56
N LYS A 81 8.48 16.38 -6.77
CA LYS A 81 8.80 15.63 -8.01
C LYS A 81 8.47 14.14 -7.91
N LEU A 82 8.04 13.69 -6.76
CA LEU A 82 7.78 12.30 -6.43
C LEU A 82 6.32 12.11 -6.06
N THR A 83 5.78 10.95 -6.38
CA THR A 83 4.44 10.51 -5.96
C THR A 83 4.58 9.65 -4.71
N HIS A 84 3.94 10.06 -3.63
CA HIS A 84 3.81 9.21 -2.44
C HIS A 84 2.82 8.08 -2.73
N ILE A 85 3.21 6.84 -2.50
CA ILE A 85 2.35 5.66 -2.67
C ILE A 85 1.83 5.19 -1.32
N THR A 86 0.55 4.84 -1.29
CA THR A 86 -0.16 4.29 -0.14
C THR A 86 -1.02 3.12 -0.61
N ASP A 87 -1.55 2.35 0.31
CA ASP A 87 -2.50 1.28 0.00
C ASP A 87 -3.65 1.79 -0.87
N ASN A 88 -3.98 1.03 -1.89
CA ASN A 88 -5.12 1.28 -2.77
C ASN A 88 -5.79 -0.04 -3.18
N GLU A 89 -6.69 -0.02 -4.14
CA GLU A 89 -7.37 -1.23 -4.63
C GLU A 89 -6.44 -2.20 -5.37
N PHE A 90 -5.31 -1.74 -5.89
CA PHE A 90 -4.39 -2.52 -6.72
C PHE A 90 -3.25 -3.15 -5.93
N TYR A 91 -2.78 -2.45 -4.90
CA TYR A 91 -1.64 -2.90 -4.10
C TYR A 91 -1.71 -2.45 -2.64
N ALA A 92 -1.00 -3.18 -1.80
CA ALA A 92 -0.74 -2.83 -0.40
C ALA A 92 0.75 -2.55 -0.20
N VAL A 93 1.08 -1.53 0.59
CA VAL A 93 2.45 -1.16 0.92
C VAL A 93 2.81 -1.75 2.28
N ASP A 94 3.80 -2.64 2.30
CA ASP A 94 4.30 -3.27 3.52
C ASP A 94 5.16 -2.29 4.34
N SER A 95 5.55 -2.71 5.54
CA SER A 95 6.47 -1.94 6.38
C SER A 95 7.83 -1.76 5.69
N LEU A 96 8.12 -0.53 5.25
CA LEU A 96 9.32 -0.21 4.50
C LEU A 96 10.47 0.17 5.44
N THR A 97 11.35 -0.79 5.76
CA THR A 97 12.49 -0.56 6.66
C THR A 97 13.71 0.04 5.97
N HIS A 98 13.94 -0.31 4.69
CA HIS A 98 15.11 0.04 3.89
C HIS A 98 14.75 0.75 2.58
N SER A 99 13.59 1.38 2.54
CA SER A 99 13.13 2.22 1.44
C SER A 99 12.07 3.18 1.94
N ILE A 100 11.67 4.12 1.12
CA ILE A 100 10.64 5.12 1.40
C ILE A 100 9.54 5.02 0.34
N PRO A 101 8.28 5.34 0.68
CA PRO A 101 7.13 5.11 -0.19
C PRO A 101 6.96 6.19 -1.26
N TYR A 102 8.01 6.45 -2.02
CA TYR A 102 7.98 7.45 -3.08
C TYR A 102 8.41 6.84 -4.41
N LEU A 103 7.74 7.23 -5.48
CA LEU A 103 8.07 6.88 -6.87
C LEU A 103 8.05 8.13 -7.74
N VAL A 104 8.80 8.12 -8.83
CA VAL A 104 8.58 9.10 -9.90
C VAL A 104 7.18 8.88 -10.49
N PRO A 105 6.45 9.93 -10.92
CA PRO A 105 5.04 9.80 -11.37
C PRO A 105 4.82 8.72 -12.42
N ARG A 106 5.75 8.56 -13.36
CA ARG A 106 5.67 7.51 -14.38
C ARG A 106 5.74 6.10 -13.78
N ALA A 107 6.56 5.89 -12.75
CA ALA A 107 6.68 4.58 -12.10
C ALA A 107 5.44 4.28 -11.23
N SER A 108 4.84 5.30 -10.62
CA SER A 108 3.56 5.15 -9.91
C SER A 108 2.45 4.72 -10.86
N ALA A 109 2.30 5.38 -12.01
CA ALA A 109 1.31 4.99 -13.02
C ALA A 109 1.55 3.56 -13.57
N LEU A 110 2.82 3.16 -13.72
CA LEU A 110 3.14 1.79 -14.10
C LEU A 110 2.75 0.79 -13.02
N LEU A 111 2.96 1.12 -11.75
CA LEU A 111 2.57 0.26 -10.62
C LEU A 111 1.06 0.06 -10.57
N ASP A 112 0.26 1.12 -10.75
CA ASP A 112 -1.20 1.02 -10.84
C ASP A 112 -1.62 0.13 -12.01
N THR A 113 -0.98 0.26 -13.17
CA THR A 113 -1.23 -0.57 -14.33
C THR A 113 -0.92 -2.05 -14.08
N ILE A 114 0.20 -2.34 -13.40
CA ILE A 114 0.57 -3.71 -13.02
C ILE A 114 -0.48 -4.31 -12.08
N GLY A 115 -0.89 -3.56 -11.06
CA GLY A 115 -1.88 -4.04 -10.09
C GLY A 115 -3.25 -4.25 -10.70
N SER A 116 -3.73 -3.34 -11.56
CA SER A 116 -4.98 -3.49 -12.31
C SER A 116 -4.94 -4.74 -13.21
N ASN A 117 -3.91 -4.88 -14.03
CA ASN A 117 -3.75 -6.05 -14.91
C ASN A 117 -3.67 -7.37 -14.15
N PHE A 118 -3.10 -7.34 -12.95
CA PHE A 118 -3.05 -8.51 -12.07
C PHE A 118 -4.45 -8.90 -11.60
N LEU A 119 -5.25 -7.94 -11.13
CA LEU A 119 -6.65 -8.19 -10.72
C LEU A 119 -7.50 -8.70 -11.88
N ASP A 120 -7.38 -8.09 -13.06
CA ASP A 120 -8.10 -8.52 -14.27
C ASP A 120 -7.73 -9.96 -14.64
N SER A 121 -6.44 -10.30 -14.51
CA SER A 121 -5.95 -11.66 -14.79
C SER A 121 -6.49 -12.69 -13.79
N LEU A 122 -6.64 -12.32 -12.53
CA LEU A 122 -7.26 -13.18 -11.52
C LEU A 122 -8.74 -13.38 -11.81
N ALA A 123 -9.46 -12.29 -12.11
CA ALA A 123 -10.87 -12.32 -12.45
C ALA A 123 -11.15 -13.19 -13.69
N ALA A 124 -10.36 -13.03 -14.75
CA ALA A 124 -10.46 -13.84 -15.97
C ALA A 124 -10.25 -15.34 -15.73
N LYS A 125 -9.55 -15.71 -14.66
CA LYS A 125 -9.31 -17.11 -14.25
C LYS A 125 -10.28 -17.60 -13.18
N GLY A 126 -11.26 -16.79 -12.79
CA GLY A 126 -12.19 -17.10 -11.71
C GLY A 126 -11.52 -17.28 -10.35
N LEU A 127 -10.38 -16.63 -10.13
CA LEU A 127 -9.65 -16.65 -8.88
C LEU A 127 -10.09 -15.51 -7.97
N ASN A 128 -9.93 -15.70 -6.66
CA ASN A 128 -10.20 -14.64 -5.70
C ASN A 128 -9.27 -13.44 -5.92
N PRO A 129 -9.75 -12.21 -5.76
CA PRO A 129 -8.93 -11.02 -5.87
C PRO A 129 -7.82 -11.05 -4.79
N ASN A 130 -6.60 -10.73 -5.23
CA ASN A 130 -5.43 -10.52 -4.37
C ASN A 130 -4.74 -9.24 -4.82
N GLN A 131 -4.10 -8.54 -3.90
CA GLN A 131 -3.34 -7.34 -4.21
C GLN A 131 -1.86 -7.67 -4.38
N VAL A 132 -1.17 -6.83 -5.14
CA VAL A 132 0.29 -6.82 -5.17
C VAL A 132 0.80 -6.25 -3.85
N ILE A 133 1.81 -6.87 -3.23
CA ILE A 133 2.44 -6.37 -2.00
C ILE A 133 3.74 -5.67 -2.36
N ILE A 134 3.83 -4.40 -1.99
CA ILE A 134 5.01 -3.57 -2.22
C ILE A 134 5.92 -3.65 -0.99
N THR A 135 7.02 -4.35 -1.11
CA THR A 135 7.98 -4.58 -0.02
C THR A 135 9.19 -3.67 -0.07
N SER A 136 9.41 -2.95 -1.17
CA SER A 136 10.51 -2.00 -1.33
C SER A 136 10.19 -1.03 -2.46
N VAL A 137 10.58 0.23 -2.29
CA VAL A 137 10.32 1.30 -3.25
C VAL A 137 11.61 2.09 -3.50
N LEU A 138 11.61 3.40 -3.25
CA LEU A 138 12.77 4.24 -3.42
C LEU A 138 13.78 4.00 -2.29
N ARG A 139 15.01 3.71 -2.66
CA ARG A 139 16.13 3.55 -1.71
C ARG A 139 17.10 4.70 -1.85
N THR A 140 17.51 5.25 -0.73
CA THR A 140 18.63 6.18 -0.68
C THR A 140 19.96 5.42 -0.65
N GLU A 141 21.07 6.09 -0.95
CA GLU A 141 22.40 5.48 -0.83
C GLU A 141 22.67 4.97 0.60
N ASN A 142 22.20 5.71 1.61
CA ASN A 142 22.33 5.30 3.01
C ASN A 142 21.50 4.04 3.32
N ASP A 143 20.28 3.92 2.75
CA ASP A 143 19.48 2.71 2.88
C ASP A 143 20.20 1.50 2.23
N VAL A 144 20.78 1.69 1.04
CA VAL A 144 21.54 0.65 0.34
C VAL A 144 22.79 0.25 1.12
N LYS A 145 23.58 1.20 1.63
CA LYS A 145 24.74 0.92 2.47
C LYS A 145 24.37 0.11 3.70
N ARG A 146 23.25 0.43 4.33
CA ARG A 146 22.72 -0.30 5.49
C ARG A 146 22.26 -1.71 5.10
N LEU A 147 21.54 -1.85 3.98
CA LEU A 147 21.06 -3.14 3.49
C LEU A 147 22.19 -4.06 3.07
N ARG A 148 23.25 -3.53 2.44
CA ARG A 148 24.43 -4.31 2.01
C ARG A 148 25.18 -5.01 3.12
N ARG A 149 25.04 -4.56 4.37
CA ARG A 149 25.59 -5.27 5.53
C ARG A 149 24.97 -6.65 5.73
N ARG A 150 23.76 -6.88 5.18
CA ARG A 150 23.01 -8.14 5.31
C ARG A 150 22.79 -8.83 3.96
N ASN A 151 22.77 -8.07 2.90
CA ASN A 151 22.53 -8.55 1.54
C ASN A 151 23.52 -7.86 0.59
N GLY A 152 24.61 -8.53 0.25
CA GLY A 152 25.65 -8.00 -0.63
C GLY A 152 25.19 -7.68 -2.05
N ASN A 153 24.04 -8.20 -2.49
CA ASN A 153 23.44 -7.95 -3.80
C ASN A 153 22.49 -6.74 -3.84
N ALA A 154 22.35 -6.01 -2.74
CA ALA A 154 21.51 -4.83 -2.73
C ALA A 154 22.09 -3.74 -3.64
N SER A 155 21.26 -3.21 -4.52
CA SER A 155 21.58 -2.08 -5.42
C SER A 155 20.72 -0.86 -5.08
N ALA A 156 21.25 0.30 -5.45
CA ALA A 156 20.50 1.54 -5.43
C ALA A 156 19.49 1.57 -6.56
#